data_530f97fff9b34b2fc815baad8928805e
#
_entry.id   530f97fff9b34b2fc815baad8928805e
#
_cell.length_a   1.000
_cell.length_b   1.000
_cell.length_c   1.000
_cell.angle_alpha   90.00
_cell.angle_beta   90.00
_cell.angle_gamma   90.00
#
_symmetry.space_group_name_H-M   'P 1'
#
loop_
_entity.id
_entity.type
_entity.pdbx_description
1 polymer ?
#
loop_
_entity_poly.entity_id
_entity_poly.type
_entity_poly.pdbx_seq_one_letter_code
_entity_poly.pdbx_strand_id
1 'polypeptide(L)'
;GLQRAKNAAQPHDLQIISGVEISSQWSRPSTKKSYGVHIVALNMQDEAPILEALEQQKRIRAQRAEVICELLKKCIGFDIYQDVLDKVENQPDRITRTHIAKALVEKNVVSRPQ
;
A
#
# COMPACT_ATOMS: atom_id res chain seq x y z
N GLY A 1 3.06 15.10 -2.51
CA GLY A 1 1.85 14.73 -3.17
C GLY A 1 1.46 15.61 -4.33
N LEU A 2 0.24 15.45 -4.79
CA LEU A 2 -0.32 16.14 -5.97
C LEU A 2 -0.25 17.66 -5.85
N GLN A 3 -0.61 18.24 -4.71
CA GLN A 3 -0.58 19.69 -4.52
C GLN A 3 0.83 20.27 -4.63
N ARG A 4 1.82 19.55 -4.13
CA ARG A 4 3.23 19.93 -4.25
C ARG A 4 3.70 19.92 -5.72
N ALA A 5 3.27 18.92 -6.48
CA ALA A 5 3.56 18.84 -7.91
C ALA A 5 2.91 20.00 -8.69
N LYS A 6 1.65 20.31 -8.40
CA LYS A 6 0.94 21.46 -8.99
C LYS A 6 1.64 22.78 -8.69
N ASN A 7 2.07 23.00 -7.45
CA ASN A 7 2.80 24.21 -7.05
C ASN A 7 4.16 24.33 -7.75
N ALA A 8 4.89 23.22 -7.86
CA ALA A 8 6.18 23.19 -8.54
C ALA A 8 6.07 23.42 -10.06
N ALA A 9 4.96 23.03 -10.67
CA ALA A 9 4.70 23.20 -12.09
C ALA A 9 4.37 24.63 -12.51
N GLN A 10 3.80 25.43 -11.62
CA GLN A 10 3.35 26.81 -11.92
C GLN A 10 4.41 27.70 -12.59
N PRO A 11 5.66 27.81 -12.08
CA PRO A 11 6.70 28.65 -12.68
C PRO A 11 7.13 28.18 -14.07
N HIS A 12 6.85 26.94 -14.44
CA HIS A 12 7.30 26.32 -15.68
C HIS A 12 6.20 26.21 -16.74
N ASP A 13 5.03 26.76 -16.48
CA ASP A 13 3.84 26.69 -17.36
C ASP A 13 3.48 25.25 -17.76
N LEU A 14 3.62 24.31 -16.81
CA LEU A 14 3.30 22.91 -16.98
C LEU A 14 1.90 22.62 -16.42
N GLN A 15 1.12 21.86 -17.17
CA GLN A 15 -0.16 21.34 -16.72
C GLN A 15 0.03 20.01 -16.01
N ILE A 16 -0.41 19.91 -14.77
CA ILE A 16 -0.42 18.67 -13.99
C ILE A 16 -1.82 18.07 -14.04
N ILE A 17 -1.90 16.86 -14.57
CA ILE A 17 -3.14 16.07 -14.61
C ILE A 17 -3.10 15.05 -13.48
N SER A 18 -4.10 15.10 -12.61
CA SER A 18 -4.25 14.13 -11.53
C SER A 18 -4.66 12.77 -12.06
N GLY A 19 -4.13 11.73 -11.45
CA GLY A 19 -4.48 10.37 -11.83
C GLY A 19 -4.32 9.40 -10.66
N VAL A 20 -4.99 8.27 -10.76
CA VAL A 20 -4.88 7.16 -9.81
C VAL A 20 -5.02 5.83 -10.55
N GLU A 21 -4.26 4.84 -10.10
CA GLU A 21 -4.43 3.45 -10.50
C GLU A 21 -4.94 2.66 -9.30
N ILE A 22 -6.04 1.94 -9.49
CA ILE A 22 -6.68 1.13 -8.45
C ILE A 22 -6.63 -0.33 -8.89
N SER A 23 -6.01 -1.17 -8.07
CA SER A 23 -6.07 -2.61 -8.22
C SER A 23 -7.36 -3.14 -7.61
N SER A 24 -8.13 -3.84 -8.42
CA SER A 24 -9.41 -4.41 -8.04
C SER A 24 -9.51 -5.87 -8.47
N GLN A 25 -10.52 -6.56 -8.00
CA GLN A 25 -10.86 -7.90 -8.44
C GLN A 25 -12.28 -7.91 -9.00
N TRP A 26 -12.42 -8.52 -10.15
CA TRP A 26 -13.73 -8.78 -10.73
C TRP A 26 -14.00 -10.27 -10.79
N SER A 27 -15.16 -10.68 -10.30
CA SER A 27 -15.56 -12.08 -10.31
C SER A 27 -16.70 -12.28 -11.30
N ARG A 28 -16.53 -13.24 -12.21
CA ARG A 28 -17.58 -13.62 -13.14
C ARG A 28 -18.66 -14.43 -12.40
N PRO A 29 -19.91 -13.97 -12.37
CA PRO A 29 -20.96 -14.65 -11.61
C PRO A 29 -21.20 -16.11 -12.01
N SER A 30 -21.04 -16.43 -13.30
CA SER A 30 -21.33 -17.76 -13.86
C SER A 30 -20.25 -18.82 -13.60
N THR A 31 -18.99 -18.42 -13.36
CA THR A 31 -17.87 -19.37 -13.27
C THR A 31 -17.12 -19.33 -11.94
N LYS A 32 -17.46 -18.42 -11.04
CA LYS A 32 -16.75 -18.15 -9.77
C LYS A 32 -15.25 -17.83 -9.95
N LYS A 33 -14.82 -17.57 -11.18
CA LYS A 33 -13.43 -17.13 -11.46
C LYS A 33 -13.27 -15.65 -11.14
N SER A 34 -12.19 -15.34 -10.44
CA SER A 34 -11.81 -13.97 -10.11
C SER A 34 -10.62 -13.53 -10.97
N TYR A 35 -10.67 -12.31 -11.46
CA TYR A 35 -9.63 -11.70 -12.28
C TYR A 35 -9.15 -10.43 -11.61
N GLY A 36 -7.83 -10.24 -11.54
CA GLY A 36 -7.25 -8.95 -11.17
C GLY A 36 -7.48 -7.92 -12.27
N VAL A 37 -7.98 -6.75 -11.91
CA VAL A 37 -8.24 -5.64 -12.82
C VAL A 37 -7.58 -4.39 -12.28
N HIS A 38 -6.84 -3.69 -13.15
CA HIS A 38 -6.28 -2.38 -12.83
C HIS A 38 -7.10 -1.31 -13.54
N ILE A 39 -7.62 -0.38 -12.77
CA ILE A 39 -8.41 0.75 -13.28
C ILE A 39 -7.58 2.01 -13.15
N VAL A 40 -7.36 2.70 -14.26
CA VAL A 40 -6.68 4.00 -14.29
C VAL A 40 -7.71 5.10 -14.50
N ALA A 41 -7.76 6.04 -13.58
CA ALA A 41 -8.59 7.24 -13.68
C ALA A 41 -7.69 8.47 -13.81
N LEU A 42 -7.94 9.30 -14.81
CA LEU A 42 -7.18 10.52 -15.07
C LEU A 42 -8.10 11.74 -15.10
N ASN A 43 -7.56 12.88 -14.68
CA ASN A 43 -8.23 14.18 -14.76
C ASN A 43 -9.65 14.17 -14.15
N MET A 44 -9.77 13.62 -12.97
CA MET A 44 -11.04 13.54 -12.26
C MET A 44 -11.53 14.93 -11.84
N GLN A 45 -12.80 15.23 -12.09
CA GLN A 45 -13.42 16.49 -11.69
C GLN A 45 -13.82 16.48 -10.21
N ASP A 46 -14.30 15.35 -9.71
CA ASP A 46 -14.60 15.14 -8.30
C ASP A 46 -13.69 14.04 -7.74
N GLU A 47 -12.75 14.44 -6.90
CA GLU A 47 -11.77 13.52 -6.29
C GLU A 47 -12.28 12.90 -4.97
N ALA A 48 -13.37 13.43 -4.39
CA ALA A 48 -13.81 13.01 -3.06
C ALA A 48 -14.10 11.49 -2.93
N PRO A 49 -14.80 10.83 -3.85
CA PRO A 49 -15.04 9.39 -3.77
C PRO A 49 -13.75 8.56 -3.83
N ILE A 50 -12.78 9.01 -4.64
CA ILE A 50 -11.48 8.34 -4.77
C ILE A 50 -10.64 8.52 -3.51
N LEU A 51 -10.63 9.70 -2.92
CA LEU A 51 -9.92 9.95 -1.66
C LEU A 51 -10.46 9.09 -0.53
N GLU A 52 -11.78 8.94 -0.43
CA GLU A 52 -12.42 8.06 0.55
C GLU A 52 -12.01 6.59 0.34
N ALA A 53 -12.03 6.11 -0.91
CA ALA A 53 -11.60 4.77 -1.24
C ALA A 53 -10.11 4.53 -0.91
N LEU A 54 -9.24 5.50 -1.16
CA LEU A 54 -7.83 5.44 -0.82
C LEU A 54 -7.59 5.40 0.70
N GLU A 55 -8.35 6.16 1.48
CA GLU A 55 -8.29 6.10 2.94
C GLU A 55 -8.71 4.73 3.47
N GLN A 56 -9.75 4.15 2.91
CA GLN A 56 -10.16 2.78 3.24
C GLN A 56 -9.07 1.75 2.89
N GLN A 57 -8.42 1.89 1.75
CA GLN A 57 -7.30 1.04 1.35
C GLN A 57 -6.10 1.15 2.31
N LYS A 58 -5.81 2.34 2.82
CA LYS A 58 -4.78 2.54 3.84
C LYS A 58 -5.09 1.76 5.12
N ARG A 59 -6.33 1.80 5.60
CA ARG A 59 -6.77 1.03 6.77
C ARG A 59 -6.62 -0.47 6.57
N ILE A 60 -7.02 -0.97 5.39
CA ILE A 60 -6.88 -2.39 5.03
C ILE A 60 -5.40 -2.81 5.00
N ARG A 61 -4.52 -1.99 4.45
CA ARG A 61 -3.08 -2.26 4.44
C ARG A 61 -2.49 -2.30 5.85
N ALA A 62 -2.85 -1.35 6.70
CA ALA A 62 -2.41 -1.32 8.08
C ALA A 62 -2.84 -2.58 8.84
N GLN A 63 -4.10 -2.95 8.72
CA GLN A 63 -4.66 -4.18 9.30
C GLN A 63 -3.95 -5.44 8.80
N ARG A 64 -3.72 -5.52 7.50
CA ARG A 64 -3.01 -6.66 6.89
C ARG A 64 -1.60 -6.79 7.45
N ALA A 65 -0.88 -5.70 7.63
CA ALA A 65 0.46 -5.71 8.21
C ALA A 65 0.45 -6.24 9.65
N GLU A 66 -0.50 -5.82 10.47
CA GLU A 66 -0.68 -6.33 11.84
C GLU A 66 -0.94 -7.84 11.84
N VAL A 67 -1.87 -8.31 11.01
CA VAL A 67 -2.21 -9.74 10.90
C VAL A 67 -1.01 -10.57 10.48
N ILE A 68 -0.24 -10.13 9.49
CA ILE A 68 0.96 -10.83 9.03
C ILE A 68 1.99 -10.90 10.15
N CYS A 69 2.24 -9.80 10.86
CA CYS A 69 3.19 -9.77 11.97
C CYS A 69 2.75 -10.66 13.15
N GLU A 70 1.47 -10.72 13.45
CA GLU A 70 0.92 -11.63 14.47
C GLU A 70 1.10 -13.11 14.10
N LEU A 71 0.85 -13.46 12.83
CA LEU A 71 1.10 -14.82 12.34
C LEU A 71 2.58 -15.19 12.40
N LEU A 72 3.45 -14.27 12.00
CA LEU A 72 4.90 -14.45 12.09
C LEU A 72 5.36 -14.63 13.54
N LYS A 73 4.85 -13.82 14.46
CA LYS A 73 5.15 -13.94 15.90
C LYS A 73 4.87 -15.35 16.43
N LYS A 74 3.76 -15.95 16.01
CA LYS A 74 3.44 -17.34 16.36
C LYS A 74 4.44 -18.36 15.80
N CYS A 75 5.00 -18.09 14.62
CA CYS A 75 5.95 -18.98 13.96
C CYS A 75 7.38 -18.83 14.48
N ILE A 76 7.82 -17.60 14.72
CA ILE A 76 9.23 -17.31 15.09
C ILE A 76 9.47 -17.08 16.57
N GLY A 77 8.40 -16.90 17.37
CA GLY A 77 8.44 -16.76 18.81
C GLY A 77 8.72 -15.36 19.37
N PHE A 78 8.88 -14.35 18.52
CA PHE A 78 9.04 -12.95 18.94
C PHE A 78 8.36 -11.99 17.97
N ASP A 79 8.10 -10.76 18.43
CA ASP A 79 7.40 -9.74 17.65
C ASP A 79 8.39 -8.89 16.85
N ILE A 80 8.10 -8.69 15.57
CA ILE A 80 8.87 -7.83 14.66
C ILE A 80 8.11 -6.58 14.22
N TYR A 81 6.87 -6.37 14.70
CA TYR A 81 6.02 -5.28 14.23
C TYR A 81 6.64 -3.91 14.40
N GLN A 82 7.28 -3.66 15.56
CA GLN A 82 7.96 -2.38 15.80
C GLN A 82 9.16 -2.19 14.86
N ASP A 83 9.94 -3.23 14.60
CA ASP A 83 11.06 -3.18 13.65
C ASP A 83 10.58 -2.84 12.22
N VAL A 84 9.41 -3.35 11.84
CA VAL A 84 8.79 -3.04 10.54
C VAL A 84 8.25 -1.62 10.51
N LEU A 85 7.61 -1.14 11.58
CA LEU A 85 7.15 0.24 11.71
C LEU A 85 8.28 1.26 11.59
N ASP A 86 9.43 0.97 12.18
CA ASP A 86 10.60 1.86 12.12
C ASP A 86 11.08 2.07 10.67
N LYS A 87 10.87 1.10 9.79
CA LYS A 87 11.23 1.20 8.37
C LYS A 87 10.31 2.09 7.55
N VAL A 88 9.13 2.41 8.06
CA VAL A 88 8.10 3.21 7.38
C VAL A 88 7.69 4.44 8.19
N GLU A 89 8.59 4.94 9.05
CA GLU A 89 8.37 6.14 9.87
C GLU A 89 7.09 6.07 10.72
N ASN A 90 6.83 4.90 11.30
CA ASN A 90 5.63 4.60 12.11
C ASN A 90 4.30 4.80 11.37
N GLN A 91 4.30 4.60 10.05
CA GLN A 91 3.09 4.68 9.22
C GLN A 91 2.69 3.28 8.73
N PRO A 92 1.81 2.55 9.43
CA PRO A 92 1.51 1.14 9.15
C PRO A 92 0.86 0.90 7.79
N ASP A 93 0.20 1.90 7.21
CA ASP A 93 -0.36 1.84 5.85
C ASP A 93 0.70 1.79 4.75
N ARG A 94 1.96 2.12 5.07
CA ARG A 94 3.11 2.06 4.16
C ARG A 94 3.86 0.73 4.20
N ILE A 95 3.53 -0.15 5.13
CA ILE A 95 4.18 -1.45 5.26
C ILE A 95 3.91 -2.32 4.02
N THR A 96 4.98 -2.81 3.42
CA THR A 96 4.95 -3.78 2.33
C THR A 96 5.57 -5.10 2.77
N ARG A 97 5.38 -6.16 1.99
CA ARG A 97 6.03 -7.45 2.22
C ARG A 97 7.56 -7.32 2.26
N THR A 98 8.12 -6.42 1.46
CA THR A 98 9.56 -6.14 1.43
C THR A 98 10.07 -5.59 2.77
N HIS A 99 9.31 -4.71 3.43
CA HIS A 99 9.68 -4.20 4.75
C HIS A 99 9.69 -5.30 5.80
N ILE A 100 8.71 -6.20 5.76
CA ILE A 100 8.64 -7.37 6.66
C ILE A 100 9.81 -8.32 6.40
N ALA A 101 10.10 -8.63 5.13
CA ALA A 101 11.22 -9.48 4.75
C ALA A 101 12.57 -8.91 5.22
N LYS A 102 12.78 -7.61 5.07
CA LYS A 102 13.99 -6.95 5.57
C LYS A 102 14.13 -7.05 7.08
N ALA A 103 13.04 -6.87 7.82
CA ALA A 103 13.06 -7.03 9.28
C ALA A 103 13.44 -8.46 9.70
N LEU A 104 12.92 -9.48 9.00
CA LEU A 104 13.26 -10.87 9.23
C LEU A 104 14.74 -11.18 8.95
N VAL A 105 15.31 -10.59 7.90
CA VAL A 105 16.74 -10.72 7.58
C VAL A 105 17.60 -10.07 8.68
N GLU A 106 17.25 -8.88 9.13
CA GLU A 106 17.97 -8.17 10.19
C GLU A 106 17.95 -8.91 11.53
N LYS A 107 16.87 -9.64 11.80
CA LYS A 107 16.76 -10.52 12.99
C LYS A 107 17.38 -11.94 12.79
N ASN A 108 18.03 -12.16 11.65
CA ASN A 108 18.65 -13.45 11.30
C ASN A 108 17.68 -14.64 11.25
N VAL A 109 16.40 -14.39 10.99
CA VAL A 109 15.39 -15.46 10.81
C VAL A 109 15.50 -16.10 9.45
N VAL A 110 15.81 -15.30 8.42
CA VAL A 110 16.05 -15.74 7.05
C VAL A 110 17.30 -15.10 6.49
N SER A 111 17.94 -15.75 5.52
CA SER A 111 19.21 -15.28 4.95
C SER A 111 19.04 -14.26 3.81
N ARG A 112 17.88 -14.24 3.14
CA ARG A 112 17.57 -13.34 2.02
C ARG A 112 16.10 -12.92 2.02
N PRO A 113 15.79 -11.70 1.62
CA PRO A 113 14.39 -11.31 1.35
C PRO A 113 13.88 -12.08 0.12
N GLN A 114 12.70 -12.63 0.21
CA GLN A 114 12.00 -13.25 -0.91
C GLN A 114 10.86 -12.36 -1.39
#